data_471197000a5c783a8a458d12c2eeb917
#
_entry.id   471197000a5c783a8a458d12c2eeb917
#
_cell.length_a   1.000
_cell.length_b   1.000
_cell.length_c   1.000
_cell.angle_alpha   90.00
_cell.angle_beta   90.00
_cell.angle_gamma   90.00
#
_symmetry.space_group_name_H-M   'P 1'
#
loop_
_entity.id
_entity.type
_entity.pdbx_description
1 polymer ?
#
loop_
_entity_poly.entity_id
_entity_poly.type
_entity_poly.pdbx_seq_one_letter_code
_entity_poly.pdbx_strand_id
1 'polypeptide(L)'
;VFVTAGISALLSLSLAGAPAAAQAGGTLRIITWADYVPADVAAQFTRETGIKVEVALSNNEEMISKLRATRGAGFDLAQPSQDRIAGPQQEFGIYKPIDLSKVRIERIQPDLLATVRRNATVGGKLYALPYVWGAEGLVVNTKRTKINDYLDLCRADLKGRTSVRLRRPTLMAFAFAMGKDPFALYGNRQAYTALMEQVGAKLISCKVNFRFFFDNRDQLLNGMRSGELHAAMMWDSGGWRLNRENPDIQFIAPKSGALGWLDTYALPARGKNEAAAYAWINFTLRPDIAARIAKSIGNFSAAKGADALTDPVLRAQFAASFPDGFKSVRWYPAIPPGLEEIEGRVLDRIKAAK
;
A
#
# COMPACT_ATOMS: atom_id res chain seq x y z
N VAL A 1 29.51 -63.28 58.91
CA VAL A 1 29.93 -61.96 58.38
C VAL A 1 29.37 -61.87 56.98
N PHE A 2 28.26 -61.13 56.78
CA PHE A 2 27.69 -60.90 55.47
C PHE A 2 28.04 -59.44 55.04
N VAL A 3 28.69 -59.30 53.89
CA VAL A 3 28.98 -58.03 53.26
C VAL A 3 27.92 -57.81 52.17
N THR A 4 27.08 -56.75 52.32
CA THR A 4 26.11 -56.34 51.32
C THR A 4 26.72 -55.23 50.50
N ALA A 5 26.91 -55.49 49.21
CA ALA A 5 27.36 -54.47 48.21
C ALA A 5 26.12 -53.72 47.69
N GLY A 6 26.10 -52.37 47.92
CA GLY A 6 25.08 -51.50 47.37
C GLY A 6 25.47 -51.04 45.96
N ILE A 7 24.59 -51.28 45.00
CA ILE A 7 24.72 -50.77 43.61
C ILE A 7 24.03 -49.40 43.53
N SER A 8 24.81 -48.33 43.35
CA SER A 8 24.29 -46.99 43.04
C SER A 8 24.06 -46.86 41.54
N ALA A 9 22.80 -46.78 41.10
CA ALA A 9 22.44 -46.48 39.71
C ALA A 9 22.48 -44.96 39.48
N LEU A 10 23.42 -44.50 38.68
CA LEU A 10 23.50 -43.12 38.15
C LEU A 10 22.49 -42.99 36.99
N LEU A 11 21.40 -42.26 37.22
CA LEU A 11 20.48 -41.84 36.17
C LEU A 11 21.13 -40.67 35.41
N SER A 12 21.60 -40.93 34.17
CA SER A 12 22.05 -39.92 33.25
C SER A 12 20.82 -39.24 32.59
N LEU A 13 20.45 -38.05 33.01
CA LEU A 13 19.45 -37.21 32.31
C LEU A 13 20.09 -36.68 31.01
N SER A 14 19.71 -37.27 29.88
CA SER A 14 20.02 -36.70 28.55
C SER A 14 19.10 -35.51 28.32
N LEU A 15 19.63 -34.29 28.44
CA LEU A 15 19.00 -33.09 27.86
C LEU A 15 18.98 -33.24 26.35
N ALA A 16 17.87 -33.63 25.78
CA ALA A 16 17.63 -33.50 24.35
C ALA A 16 17.57 -32.02 24.01
N GLY A 17 18.65 -31.48 23.49
CA GLY A 17 18.70 -30.12 22.94
C GLY A 17 17.68 -30.00 21.81
N ALA A 18 16.71 -29.09 21.94
CA ALA A 18 15.85 -28.71 20.83
C ALA A 18 16.72 -28.31 19.64
N PRO A 19 16.36 -28.70 18.40
CA PRO A 19 17.16 -28.31 17.23
C PRO A 19 17.16 -26.77 17.15
N ALA A 20 18.33 -26.18 17.28
CA ALA A 20 18.55 -24.77 16.98
C ALA A 20 18.15 -24.56 15.52
N ALA A 21 17.05 -23.86 15.28
CA ALA A 21 16.67 -23.40 13.96
C ALA A 21 17.91 -22.71 13.38
N ALA A 22 18.40 -23.19 12.24
CA ALA A 22 19.55 -22.63 11.57
C ALA A 22 19.30 -21.12 11.42
N GLN A 23 20.10 -20.31 12.12
CA GLN A 23 20.04 -18.85 12.01
C GLN A 23 20.42 -18.50 10.57
N ALA A 24 19.42 -18.10 9.78
CA ALA A 24 19.65 -17.53 8.48
C ALA A 24 20.28 -16.15 8.70
N GLY A 25 21.60 -16.12 8.96
CA GLY A 25 22.33 -14.87 9.08
C GLY A 25 22.30 -14.11 7.76
N GLY A 26 22.58 -12.80 7.81
CA GLY A 26 22.66 -11.96 6.61
C GLY A 26 21.81 -10.69 6.71
N THR A 27 21.63 -10.05 5.58
CA THR A 27 20.90 -8.80 5.47
C THR A 27 19.71 -8.96 4.53
N LEU A 28 18.53 -8.53 4.96
CA LEU A 28 17.34 -8.36 4.14
C LEU A 28 17.25 -6.91 3.68
N ARG A 29 17.34 -6.68 2.37
CA ARG A 29 17.21 -5.34 1.76
C ARG A 29 15.81 -5.16 1.20
N ILE A 30 15.07 -4.22 1.79
CA ILE A 30 13.69 -3.92 1.43
C ILE A 30 13.62 -2.55 0.74
N ILE A 31 13.00 -2.49 -0.46
CA ILE A 31 12.58 -1.24 -1.07
C ILE A 31 11.08 -1.05 -0.84
N THR A 32 10.70 0.06 -0.18
CA THR A 32 9.35 0.22 0.38
C THR A 32 8.94 1.68 0.57
N TRP A 33 7.71 1.88 0.99
CA TRP A 33 7.14 3.15 1.40
C TRP A 33 7.57 3.57 2.81
N ALA A 34 7.42 4.84 3.12
CA ALA A 34 7.60 5.33 4.49
C ALA A 34 6.63 4.61 5.46
N ASP A 35 7.08 4.40 6.68
CA ASP A 35 6.32 3.79 7.79
C ASP A 35 5.95 2.30 7.63
N TYR A 36 6.28 1.64 6.49
CA TYR A 36 5.93 0.23 6.23
C TYR A 36 6.81 -0.77 6.97
N VAL A 37 7.98 -0.37 7.40
CA VAL A 37 8.91 -1.17 8.20
C VAL A 37 9.23 -0.41 9.50
N PRO A 38 8.37 -0.48 10.52
CA PRO A 38 8.63 0.19 11.80
C PRO A 38 9.91 -0.32 12.44
N ALA A 39 10.70 0.60 13.01
CA ALA A 39 12.02 0.27 13.55
C ALA A 39 11.97 -0.78 14.67
N ASP A 40 10.95 -0.74 15.52
CA ASP A 40 10.72 -1.71 16.58
C ASP A 40 10.36 -3.12 16.06
N VAL A 41 9.61 -3.19 14.94
CA VAL A 41 9.27 -4.45 14.24
C VAL A 41 10.52 -5.03 13.59
N ALA A 42 11.33 -4.19 12.89
CA ALA A 42 12.59 -4.62 12.29
C ALA A 42 13.59 -5.12 13.36
N ALA A 43 13.69 -4.42 14.49
CA ALA A 43 14.55 -4.83 15.61
C ALA A 43 14.09 -6.15 16.22
N GLN A 44 12.78 -6.39 16.34
CA GLN A 44 12.25 -7.68 16.82
C GLN A 44 12.57 -8.79 15.84
N PHE A 45 12.36 -8.60 14.55
CA PHE A 45 12.73 -9.57 13.51
C PHE A 45 14.21 -9.95 13.59
N THR A 46 15.08 -8.94 13.71
CA THR A 46 16.54 -9.18 13.84
C THR A 46 16.86 -9.96 15.10
N ARG A 47 16.23 -9.68 16.24
CA ARG A 47 16.44 -10.46 17.48
C ARG A 47 15.99 -11.93 17.35
N GLU A 48 14.86 -12.16 16.66
CA GLU A 48 14.31 -13.52 16.53
C GLU A 48 15.03 -14.37 15.47
N THR A 49 15.61 -13.72 14.44
CA THR A 49 16.16 -14.44 13.26
C THR A 49 17.68 -14.26 13.05
N GLY A 50 18.29 -13.29 13.68
CA GLY A 50 19.68 -12.88 13.39
C GLY A 50 19.85 -12.10 12.06
N ILE A 51 18.77 -11.88 11.30
CA ILE A 51 18.80 -11.21 10.01
C ILE A 51 18.67 -9.69 10.22
N LYS A 52 19.62 -8.90 9.71
CA LYS A 52 19.50 -7.44 9.68
C LYS A 52 18.51 -6.97 8.62
N VAL A 53 17.77 -5.90 8.89
CA VAL A 53 16.86 -5.28 7.94
C VAL A 53 17.42 -3.93 7.50
N GLU A 54 17.62 -3.76 6.19
CA GLU A 54 17.99 -2.50 5.55
C GLU A 54 16.82 -2.02 4.69
N VAL A 55 16.45 -0.74 4.86
CA VAL A 55 15.28 -0.15 4.20
C VAL A 55 15.70 0.97 3.27
N ALA A 56 15.24 0.91 2.02
CA ALA A 56 15.31 2.00 1.07
C ALA A 56 13.91 2.54 0.81
N LEU A 57 13.68 3.80 1.17
CA LEU A 57 12.39 4.46 0.92
C LEU A 57 12.21 4.78 -0.56
N SER A 58 10.99 4.61 -1.05
CA SER A 58 10.65 4.78 -2.46
C SER A 58 9.16 4.96 -2.66
N ASN A 59 8.75 5.12 -3.92
CA ASN A 59 7.36 5.08 -4.41
C ASN A 59 7.28 4.10 -5.59
N ASN A 60 6.09 3.84 -6.13
CA ASN A 60 5.90 2.86 -7.21
C ASN A 60 6.79 3.13 -8.42
N GLU A 61 6.79 4.36 -8.91
CA GLU A 61 7.53 4.75 -10.11
C GLU A 61 9.03 4.56 -9.92
N GLU A 62 9.56 4.97 -8.78
CA GLU A 62 10.97 4.82 -8.44
C GLU A 62 11.36 3.36 -8.18
N MET A 63 10.52 2.57 -7.48
CA MET A 63 10.77 1.13 -7.26
C MET A 63 10.93 0.41 -8.60
N ILE A 64 9.97 0.62 -9.52
CA ILE A 64 9.99 -0.03 -10.83
C ILE A 64 11.19 0.46 -11.64
N SER A 65 11.48 1.75 -11.64
CA SER A 65 12.64 2.31 -12.34
C SER A 65 13.96 1.72 -11.83
N LYS A 66 14.14 1.63 -10.51
CA LYS A 66 15.33 1.03 -9.88
C LYS A 66 15.46 -0.46 -10.20
N LEU A 67 14.36 -1.22 -10.06
CA LEU A 67 14.36 -2.65 -10.36
C LEU A 67 14.59 -2.93 -11.85
N ARG A 68 14.04 -2.11 -12.75
CA ARG A 68 14.29 -2.18 -14.20
C ARG A 68 15.76 -1.92 -14.50
N ALA A 69 16.35 -0.82 -13.99
CA ALA A 69 17.75 -0.45 -14.23
C ALA A 69 18.73 -1.53 -13.76
N THR A 70 18.41 -2.22 -12.66
CA THR A 70 19.26 -3.28 -12.07
C THR A 70 18.83 -4.69 -12.50
N ARG A 71 17.83 -4.84 -13.35
CA ARG A 71 17.19 -6.13 -13.70
C ARG A 71 16.77 -6.92 -12.45
N GLY A 72 16.24 -6.23 -11.45
CA GLY A 72 15.79 -6.82 -10.19
C GLY A 72 16.92 -7.15 -9.20
N ALA A 73 18.09 -6.54 -9.32
CA ALA A 73 19.16 -6.68 -8.33
C ALA A 73 19.13 -5.55 -7.28
N GLY A 74 19.87 -5.73 -6.19
CA GLY A 74 20.08 -4.72 -5.14
C GLY A 74 19.12 -4.82 -3.97
N PHE A 75 17.95 -5.46 -4.14
CA PHE A 75 16.95 -5.68 -3.10
C PHE A 75 16.53 -7.15 -3.05
N ASP A 76 16.06 -7.59 -1.89
CA ASP A 76 15.58 -8.94 -1.64
C ASP A 76 14.03 -8.98 -1.55
N LEU A 77 13.43 -7.85 -1.18
CA LEU A 77 11.97 -7.65 -1.11
C LEU A 77 11.62 -6.26 -1.62
N ALA A 78 10.54 -6.17 -2.39
CA ALA A 78 9.94 -4.92 -2.84
C ALA A 78 8.46 -4.87 -2.42
N GLN A 79 7.94 -3.67 -2.16
CA GLN A 79 6.56 -3.50 -1.70
C GLN A 79 5.77 -2.51 -2.59
N PRO A 80 5.64 -2.80 -3.90
CA PRO A 80 4.82 -2.00 -4.81
C PRO A 80 3.33 -2.30 -4.65
N SER A 81 2.48 -1.42 -5.19
CA SER A 81 1.05 -1.67 -5.29
C SER A 81 0.76 -2.80 -6.28
N GLN A 82 -0.35 -3.53 -6.06
CA GLN A 82 -0.71 -4.72 -6.85
C GLN A 82 -0.85 -4.46 -8.35
N ASP A 83 -1.31 -3.27 -8.72
CA ASP A 83 -1.49 -2.83 -10.10
C ASP A 83 -0.17 -2.59 -10.86
N ARG A 84 0.96 -2.59 -10.11
CA ARG A 84 2.34 -2.39 -10.59
C ARG A 84 3.14 -3.69 -10.68
N ILE A 85 2.49 -4.85 -10.69
CA ILE A 85 3.17 -6.15 -10.76
C ILE A 85 3.16 -6.71 -12.18
N ALA A 86 1.97 -6.94 -12.75
CA ALA A 86 1.86 -7.69 -14.00
C ALA A 86 2.50 -6.97 -15.19
N GLY A 87 2.25 -5.67 -15.40
CA GLY A 87 2.83 -4.91 -16.49
C GLY A 87 4.36 -4.90 -16.46
N PRO A 88 5.00 -4.41 -15.39
CA PRO A 88 6.46 -4.43 -15.27
C PRO A 88 7.08 -5.83 -15.32
N GLN A 89 6.36 -6.86 -14.86
CA GLN A 89 6.83 -8.24 -14.98
C GLN A 89 6.81 -8.72 -16.43
N GLN A 90 5.75 -8.45 -17.16
CA GLN A 90 5.64 -8.82 -18.57
C GLN A 90 6.68 -8.12 -19.44
N GLU A 91 6.92 -6.84 -19.16
CA GLU A 91 7.80 -6.01 -19.98
C GLU A 91 9.28 -6.18 -19.63
N PHE A 92 9.62 -6.29 -18.33
CA PHE A 92 11.01 -6.22 -17.86
C PHE A 92 11.50 -7.47 -17.12
N GLY A 93 10.62 -8.39 -16.70
CA GLY A 93 10.99 -9.59 -15.95
C GLY A 93 11.68 -9.29 -14.62
N ILE A 94 11.23 -8.26 -13.90
CA ILE A 94 11.92 -7.73 -12.71
C ILE A 94 11.58 -8.42 -11.40
N TYR A 95 10.64 -9.36 -11.40
CA TYR A 95 10.22 -10.12 -10.22
C TYR A 95 10.43 -11.63 -10.39
N LYS A 96 10.55 -12.35 -9.28
CA LYS A 96 10.48 -13.82 -9.20
C LYS A 96 9.06 -14.27 -8.90
N PRO A 97 8.65 -15.46 -9.38
CA PRO A 97 7.43 -16.10 -8.91
C PRO A 97 7.48 -16.37 -7.40
N ILE A 98 6.34 -16.23 -6.74
CA ILE A 98 6.19 -16.60 -5.33
C ILE A 98 6.06 -18.12 -5.19
N ASP A 99 6.89 -18.70 -4.34
CA ASP A 99 6.75 -20.09 -3.90
C ASP A 99 5.81 -20.14 -2.68
N LEU A 100 4.55 -20.53 -2.94
CA LEU A 100 3.52 -20.56 -1.90
C LEU A 100 3.79 -21.60 -0.81
N SER A 101 4.63 -22.61 -1.04
CA SER A 101 5.00 -23.60 -0.03
C SER A 101 5.86 -22.99 1.10
N LYS A 102 6.51 -21.84 0.84
CA LYS A 102 7.31 -21.10 1.81
C LYS A 102 6.52 -20.05 2.58
N VAL A 103 5.22 -19.89 2.31
CA VAL A 103 4.36 -18.84 2.87
C VAL A 103 3.25 -19.44 3.72
N ARG A 104 3.00 -18.89 4.89
CA ARG A 104 1.84 -19.22 5.72
C ARG A 104 0.58 -18.56 5.14
N ILE A 105 0.15 -19.09 3.99
CA ILE A 105 -0.94 -18.53 3.19
C ILE A 105 -2.27 -18.50 3.94
N GLU A 106 -2.46 -19.40 4.89
CA GLU A 106 -3.63 -19.47 5.77
C GLU A 106 -3.78 -18.24 6.67
N ARG A 107 -2.69 -17.47 6.84
CA ARG A 107 -2.67 -16.21 7.59
C ARG A 107 -3.02 -14.99 6.75
N ILE A 108 -3.25 -15.14 5.46
CA ILE A 108 -3.63 -14.03 4.56
C ILE A 108 -5.16 -13.99 4.44
N GLN A 109 -5.75 -12.81 4.42
CA GLN A 109 -7.17 -12.62 4.18
C GLN A 109 -7.52 -13.11 2.76
N PRO A 110 -8.49 -14.06 2.61
CA PRO A 110 -8.74 -14.74 1.34
C PRO A 110 -9.12 -13.79 0.20
N ASP A 111 -9.96 -12.78 0.47
CA ASP A 111 -10.45 -11.84 -0.54
C ASP A 111 -9.33 -10.95 -1.09
N LEU A 112 -8.39 -10.52 -0.21
CA LEU A 112 -7.23 -9.74 -0.62
C LEU A 112 -6.24 -10.60 -1.41
N LEU A 113 -6.04 -11.85 -1.01
CA LEU A 113 -5.24 -12.80 -1.79
C LEU A 113 -5.85 -13.06 -3.16
N ALA A 114 -7.17 -13.25 -3.25
CA ALA A 114 -7.87 -13.42 -4.51
C ALA A 114 -7.72 -12.19 -5.41
N THR A 115 -7.76 -10.99 -4.81
CA THR A 115 -7.57 -9.73 -5.53
C THR A 115 -6.15 -9.62 -6.09
N VAL A 116 -5.12 -9.92 -5.29
CA VAL A 116 -3.72 -9.91 -5.77
C VAL A 116 -3.49 -11.00 -6.82
N ARG A 117 -4.09 -12.18 -6.69
CA ARG A 117 -4.00 -13.23 -7.71
C ARG A 117 -4.52 -12.76 -9.07
N ARG A 118 -5.61 -12.01 -9.12
CA ARG A 118 -6.14 -11.45 -10.38
C ARG A 118 -5.19 -10.44 -11.02
N ASN A 119 -4.48 -9.64 -10.21
CA ASN A 119 -3.69 -8.50 -10.68
C ASN A 119 -2.18 -8.79 -10.81
N ALA A 120 -1.69 -9.85 -10.16
CA ALA A 120 -0.26 -10.15 -10.08
C ALA A 120 0.11 -11.55 -10.61
N THR A 121 -0.77 -12.20 -11.37
CA THR A 121 -0.46 -13.46 -12.05
C THR A 121 -0.07 -13.19 -13.50
N VAL A 122 1.09 -13.69 -13.90
CA VAL A 122 1.62 -13.60 -15.28
C VAL A 122 2.08 -14.99 -15.72
N GLY A 123 1.61 -15.45 -16.86
CA GLY A 123 1.96 -16.78 -17.38
C GLY A 123 1.63 -17.92 -16.40
N GLY A 124 0.53 -17.82 -15.65
CA GLY A 124 0.10 -18.81 -14.64
C GLY A 124 0.89 -18.78 -13.33
N LYS A 125 1.87 -17.88 -13.17
CA LYS A 125 2.69 -17.74 -11.95
C LYS A 125 2.30 -16.49 -11.19
N LEU A 126 2.19 -16.60 -9.86
CA LEU A 126 1.92 -15.49 -8.95
C LEU A 126 3.23 -14.75 -8.61
N TYR A 127 3.25 -13.42 -8.70
CA TYR A 127 4.45 -12.60 -8.46
C TYR A 127 4.37 -11.68 -7.24
N ALA A 128 3.23 -11.66 -6.55
CA ALA A 128 3.09 -10.86 -5.34
C ALA A 128 2.13 -11.49 -4.32
N LEU A 129 2.24 -11.07 -3.06
CA LEU A 129 1.30 -11.37 -1.97
C LEU A 129 0.77 -10.06 -1.37
N PRO A 130 -0.47 -10.02 -0.87
CA PRO A 130 -1.00 -8.82 -0.23
C PRO A 130 -0.28 -8.51 1.08
N TYR A 131 -0.10 -7.21 1.34
CA TYR A 131 0.57 -6.73 2.56
C TYR A 131 -0.33 -5.79 3.37
N VAL A 132 -0.53 -4.59 2.90
CA VAL A 132 -1.34 -3.55 3.53
C VAL A 132 -2.23 -2.88 2.51
N TRP A 133 -3.36 -2.33 2.97
CA TRP A 133 -4.34 -1.73 2.08
C TRP A 133 -5.02 -0.52 2.73
N GLY A 134 -5.60 0.32 1.89
CA GLY A 134 -6.37 1.49 2.28
C GLY A 134 -7.07 2.11 1.07
N ALA A 135 -7.52 3.34 1.23
CA ALA A 135 -8.23 4.05 0.18
C ALA A 135 -7.78 5.51 0.05
N GLU A 136 -7.97 6.07 -1.14
CA GLU A 136 -7.91 7.50 -1.40
C GLU A 136 -9.33 8.03 -1.57
N GLY A 137 -9.62 9.14 -0.93
CA GLY A 137 -10.92 9.80 -0.95
C GLY A 137 -10.79 11.28 -0.74
N LEU A 138 -11.77 11.88 -0.06
CA LEU A 138 -11.78 13.29 0.26
C LEU A 138 -11.51 13.52 1.74
N VAL A 139 -10.67 14.48 2.06
CA VAL A 139 -10.59 15.08 3.38
C VAL A 139 -11.22 16.47 3.35
N VAL A 140 -12.13 16.76 4.29
CA VAL A 140 -13.00 17.94 4.24
C VAL A 140 -13.11 18.57 5.62
N ASN A 141 -12.88 19.86 5.70
CA ASN A 141 -13.27 20.63 6.89
C ASN A 141 -14.76 20.99 6.78
N THR A 142 -15.59 20.26 7.53
CA THR A 142 -17.06 20.29 7.43
C THR A 142 -17.69 21.61 7.92
N LYS A 143 -16.95 22.41 8.69
CA LYS A 143 -17.35 23.77 9.05
C LYS A 143 -17.06 24.80 7.96
N ARG A 144 -16.17 24.50 7.03
CA ARG A 144 -15.76 25.41 5.95
C ARG A 144 -16.49 25.12 4.65
N THR A 145 -16.76 23.83 4.37
CA THR A 145 -17.45 23.43 3.13
C THR A 145 -18.16 22.09 3.31
N LYS A 146 -19.12 21.83 2.43
CA LYS A 146 -19.79 20.53 2.30
C LYS A 146 -19.59 20.07 0.87
N ILE A 147 -18.86 18.97 0.70
CA ILE A 147 -18.64 18.30 -0.57
C ILE A 147 -18.82 16.79 -0.39
N ASN A 148 -19.15 16.08 -1.46
CA ASN A 148 -19.34 14.64 -1.42
C ASN A 148 -18.74 13.90 -2.61
N ASP A 149 -18.13 14.60 -3.56
CA ASP A 149 -17.44 13.98 -4.71
C ASP A 149 -16.22 14.77 -5.16
N TYR A 150 -15.35 14.13 -5.94
CA TYR A 150 -14.09 14.74 -6.41
C TYR A 150 -14.32 15.99 -7.27
N LEU A 151 -15.38 16.05 -8.10
CA LEU A 151 -15.71 17.24 -8.88
C LEU A 151 -16.08 18.45 -8.04
N ASP A 152 -16.51 18.26 -6.81
CA ASP A 152 -16.80 19.36 -5.88
C ASP A 152 -15.55 20.17 -5.52
N LEU A 153 -14.35 19.57 -5.65
CA LEU A 153 -13.09 20.30 -5.49
C LEU A 153 -12.93 21.45 -6.50
N CYS A 154 -13.71 21.42 -7.60
CA CYS A 154 -13.72 22.40 -8.66
C CYS A 154 -14.79 23.51 -8.49
N ARG A 155 -15.55 23.53 -7.39
CA ARG A 155 -16.59 24.52 -7.16
C ARG A 155 -16.00 25.93 -7.03
N ALA A 156 -16.70 26.94 -7.56
CA ALA A 156 -16.22 28.31 -7.59
C ALA A 156 -15.95 28.92 -6.20
N ASP A 157 -16.74 28.51 -5.19
CA ASP A 157 -16.57 28.94 -3.80
C ASP A 157 -15.33 28.33 -3.11
N LEU A 158 -14.67 27.37 -3.76
CA LEU A 158 -13.44 26.74 -3.28
C LEU A 158 -12.17 27.20 -4.01
N LYS A 159 -12.22 28.35 -4.71
CA LYS A 159 -11.07 28.92 -5.42
C LYS A 159 -9.87 29.10 -4.47
N GLY A 160 -8.73 28.44 -4.78
CA GLY A 160 -7.50 28.46 -3.98
C GLY A 160 -7.64 27.79 -2.61
N ARG A 161 -8.65 26.93 -2.40
CA ARG A 161 -8.93 26.28 -1.12
C ARG A 161 -8.90 24.77 -1.16
N THR A 162 -8.51 24.17 -2.30
CA THR A 162 -8.43 22.73 -2.46
C THR A 162 -7.03 22.29 -2.88
N SER A 163 -6.78 20.98 -2.81
CA SER A 163 -5.53 20.38 -3.27
C SER A 163 -5.75 18.95 -3.73
N VAL A 164 -4.96 18.52 -4.68
CA VAL A 164 -4.88 17.13 -5.16
C VAL A 164 -3.42 16.73 -5.37
N ARG A 165 -3.14 15.44 -5.34
CA ARG A 165 -1.85 14.91 -5.75
C ARG A 165 -1.86 14.75 -7.27
N LEU A 166 -1.02 15.50 -7.99
CA LEU A 166 -0.98 15.42 -9.45
C LEU A 166 -0.28 14.12 -9.90
N ARG A 167 -0.99 13.02 -9.78
CA ARG A 167 -0.60 11.65 -10.09
C ARG A 167 -1.79 10.89 -10.65
N ARG A 168 -1.55 9.67 -11.13
CA ARG A 168 -2.57 8.75 -11.64
C ARG A 168 -3.86 8.68 -10.81
N PRO A 169 -3.83 8.58 -9.46
CA PRO A 169 -5.07 8.53 -8.67
C PRO A 169 -6.03 9.69 -8.95
N THR A 170 -5.52 10.90 -9.12
CA THR A 170 -6.35 12.07 -9.44
C THR A 170 -7.03 11.94 -10.80
N LEU A 171 -6.35 11.39 -11.82
CA LEU A 171 -6.97 11.14 -13.12
C LEU A 171 -8.13 10.13 -13.00
N MET A 172 -7.91 9.03 -12.27
CA MET A 172 -8.94 8.00 -12.05
C MET A 172 -10.12 8.54 -11.26
N ALA A 173 -9.86 9.28 -10.17
CA ALA A 173 -10.88 9.92 -9.34
C ALA A 173 -11.79 10.84 -10.15
N PHE A 174 -11.20 11.70 -10.96
CA PHE A 174 -11.95 12.63 -11.81
C PHE A 174 -12.71 11.91 -12.93
N ALA A 175 -12.16 10.84 -13.51
CA ALA A 175 -12.88 10.02 -14.49
C ALA A 175 -14.15 9.42 -13.88
N PHE A 176 -14.06 8.79 -12.69
CA PHE A 176 -15.22 8.24 -11.99
C PHE A 176 -16.24 9.32 -11.63
N ALA A 177 -15.80 10.48 -11.13
CA ALA A 177 -16.69 11.60 -10.80
C ALA A 177 -17.36 12.20 -12.05
N MET A 178 -16.76 12.07 -13.23
CA MET A 178 -17.39 12.39 -14.52
C MET A 178 -18.35 11.29 -15.02
N GLY A 179 -18.62 10.26 -14.22
CA GLY A 179 -19.50 9.15 -14.57
C GLY A 179 -18.89 8.17 -15.57
N LYS A 180 -17.55 8.14 -15.69
CA LYS A 180 -16.82 7.25 -16.60
C LYS A 180 -16.02 6.23 -15.79
N ASP A 181 -15.97 4.99 -16.26
CA ASP A 181 -15.11 3.97 -15.70
C ASP A 181 -13.82 3.85 -16.54
N PRO A 182 -12.69 4.40 -16.07
CA PRO A 182 -11.43 4.32 -16.80
C PRO A 182 -10.88 2.88 -16.86
N PHE A 183 -11.20 2.03 -15.87
CA PHE A 183 -10.72 0.66 -15.81
C PHE A 183 -11.38 -0.24 -16.86
N ALA A 184 -12.65 0.02 -17.19
CA ALA A 184 -13.37 -0.67 -18.25
C ALA A 184 -12.76 -0.41 -19.65
N LEU A 185 -11.97 0.65 -19.80
CA LEU A 185 -11.34 1.04 -21.06
C LEU A 185 -9.91 0.53 -21.23
N TYR A 186 -9.36 -0.24 -20.29
CA TYR A 186 -7.97 -0.72 -20.34
C TYR A 186 -7.68 -1.58 -21.58
N GLY A 187 -8.67 -2.28 -22.12
CA GLY A 187 -8.57 -3.04 -23.40
C GLY A 187 -8.70 -2.17 -24.66
N ASN A 188 -9.04 -0.88 -24.53
CA ASN A 188 -9.23 0.04 -25.68
C ASN A 188 -8.38 1.30 -25.51
N ARG A 189 -7.15 1.25 -26.00
CA ARG A 189 -6.17 2.35 -25.89
C ARG A 189 -6.70 3.68 -26.42
N GLN A 190 -7.44 3.66 -27.55
CA GLN A 190 -7.98 4.88 -28.17
C GLN A 190 -9.05 5.54 -27.25
N ALA A 191 -10.02 4.75 -26.79
CA ALA A 191 -11.06 5.23 -25.89
C ALA A 191 -10.47 5.70 -24.55
N TYR A 192 -9.49 4.97 -24.02
CA TYR A 192 -8.77 5.37 -22.82
C TYR A 192 -8.05 6.71 -22.99
N THR A 193 -7.33 6.89 -24.11
CA THR A 193 -6.66 8.16 -24.43
C THR A 193 -7.66 9.30 -24.48
N ALA A 194 -8.78 9.13 -25.21
CA ALA A 194 -9.83 10.15 -25.31
C ALA A 194 -10.42 10.52 -23.94
N LEU A 195 -10.63 9.53 -23.04
CA LEU A 195 -11.08 9.80 -21.69
C LEU A 195 -10.03 10.58 -20.89
N MET A 196 -8.76 10.19 -20.93
CA MET A 196 -7.69 10.89 -20.21
C MET A 196 -7.53 12.33 -20.68
N GLU A 197 -7.73 12.61 -21.98
CA GLU A 197 -7.75 13.97 -22.52
C GLU A 197 -8.90 14.80 -21.94
N GLN A 198 -10.10 14.24 -21.84
CA GLN A 198 -11.27 14.90 -21.22
C GLN A 198 -11.02 15.19 -19.73
N VAL A 199 -10.47 14.22 -19.00
CA VAL A 199 -10.10 14.37 -17.59
C VAL A 199 -9.03 15.47 -17.43
N GLY A 200 -8.03 15.48 -18.30
CA GLY A 200 -6.99 16.50 -18.31
C GLY A 200 -7.55 17.91 -18.53
N ALA A 201 -8.46 18.08 -19.50
CA ALA A 201 -9.13 19.34 -19.75
C ALA A 201 -9.96 19.80 -18.53
N LYS A 202 -10.67 18.86 -17.87
CA LYS A 202 -11.42 19.16 -16.65
C LYS A 202 -10.50 19.60 -15.51
N LEU A 203 -9.40 18.89 -15.26
CA LEU A 203 -8.43 19.26 -14.23
C LEU A 203 -7.78 20.61 -14.49
N ILE A 204 -7.49 20.94 -15.74
CA ILE A 204 -6.98 22.27 -16.14
C ILE A 204 -8.02 23.35 -15.80
N SER A 205 -9.29 23.16 -16.14
CA SER A 205 -10.34 24.12 -15.80
C SER A 205 -10.53 24.30 -14.27
N CYS A 206 -10.18 23.31 -13.48
CA CYS A 206 -10.24 23.33 -12.02
C CYS A 206 -8.97 23.88 -11.36
N LYS A 207 -7.91 24.14 -12.11
CA LYS A 207 -6.58 24.48 -11.57
C LYS A 207 -6.61 25.70 -10.65
N VAL A 208 -7.48 26.66 -10.92
CA VAL A 208 -7.69 27.86 -10.09
C VAL A 208 -8.18 27.54 -8.67
N ASN A 209 -8.75 26.36 -8.44
CA ASN A 209 -9.23 25.89 -7.14
C ASN A 209 -8.10 25.29 -6.30
N PHE A 210 -7.08 24.75 -6.98
CA PHE A 210 -5.98 24.10 -6.29
C PHE A 210 -4.99 25.14 -5.78
N ARG A 211 -4.81 25.19 -4.45
CA ARG A 211 -3.82 26.05 -3.79
C ARG A 211 -2.41 25.63 -4.18
N PHE A 212 -2.19 24.32 -4.21
CA PHE A 212 -0.97 23.66 -4.68
C PHE A 212 -1.30 22.22 -5.08
N PHE A 213 -0.42 21.61 -5.87
CA PHE A 213 -0.33 20.16 -6.01
C PHE A 213 0.66 19.65 -4.98
N PHE A 214 0.25 18.68 -4.14
CA PHE A 214 1.15 18.16 -3.12
C PHE A 214 1.91 16.93 -3.63
N ASP A 215 3.16 16.78 -3.16
CA ASP A 215 4.00 15.63 -3.43
C ASP A 215 4.19 14.76 -2.17
N ASN A 216 4.18 15.36 -0.99
CA ASN A 216 4.26 14.65 0.27
C ASN A 216 3.04 14.89 1.17
N ARG A 217 2.80 13.93 2.06
CA ARG A 217 1.67 13.93 2.99
C ARG A 217 1.67 15.15 3.92
N ASP A 218 2.83 15.53 4.45
CA ASP A 218 2.91 16.55 5.50
C ASP A 218 2.54 17.95 4.99
N GLN A 219 2.86 18.27 3.74
CA GLN A 219 2.41 19.52 3.11
C GLN A 219 0.88 19.63 3.13
N LEU A 220 0.20 18.53 2.76
CA LEU A 220 -1.26 18.51 2.75
C LEU A 220 -1.86 18.58 4.15
N LEU A 221 -1.31 17.80 5.10
CA LEU A 221 -1.75 17.83 6.49
C LEU A 221 -1.64 19.24 7.08
N ASN A 222 -0.55 19.94 6.83
CA ASN A 222 -0.33 21.30 7.32
C ASN A 222 -1.31 22.29 6.67
N GLY A 223 -1.60 22.17 5.37
CA GLY A 223 -2.61 23.01 4.69
C GLY A 223 -4.02 22.82 5.27
N MET A 224 -4.37 21.60 5.67
CA MET A 224 -5.66 21.32 6.33
C MET A 224 -5.69 21.86 7.78
N ARG A 225 -4.60 21.66 8.56
CA ARG A 225 -4.49 22.15 9.95
C ARG A 225 -4.55 23.67 10.05
N SER A 226 -3.87 24.35 9.15
CA SER A 226 -3.84 25.83 9.12
C SER A 226 -5.15 26.45 8.62
N GLY A 227 -6.06 25.64 8.01
CA GLY A 227 -7.26 26.13 7.37
C GLY A 227 -7.00 26.82 6.01
N GLU A 228 -5.78 26.72 5.47
CA GLU A 228 -5.47 27.16 4.11
C GLU A 228 -6.26 26.34 3.09
N LEU A 229 -6.41 25.05 3.35
CA LEU A 229 -7.26 24.14 2.58
C LEU A 229 -8.59 23.89 3.31
N HIS A 230 -9.68 23.91 2.55
CA HIS A 230 -11.00 23.51 3.02
C HIS A 230 -11.31 22.05 2.68
N ALA A 231 -10.76 21.55 1.57
CA ALA A 231 -10.90 20.17 1.16
C ALA A 231 -9.72 19.74 0.28
N ALA A 232 -9.46 18.44 0.25
CA ALA A 232 -8.45 17.85 -0.63
C ALA A 232 -8.73 16.38 -0.93
N MET A 233 -8.18 15.85 -2.02
CA MET A 233 -8.06 14.41 -2.23
C MET A 233 -6.88 13.88 -1.44
N MET A 234 -7.07 12.81 -0.65
CA MET A 234 -6.05 12.28 0.24
C MET A 234 -6.29 10.79 0.58
N TRP A 235 -5.25 10.14 1.11
CA TRP A 235 -5.38 8.83 1.75
C TRP A 235 -6.18 8.92 3.05
N ASP A 236 -6.94 7.88 3.31
CA ASP A 236 -7.76 7.67 4.50
C ASP A 236 -6.98 7.87 5.82
N SER A 237 -5.78 7.26 5.94
CA SER A 237 -4.93 7.39 7.14
C SER A 237 -4.57 8.84 7.47
N GLY A 238 -4.31 9.66 6.47
CA GLY A 238 -4.06 11.09 6.66
C GLY A 238 -5.31 11.84 7.11
N GLY A 239 -6.46 11.56 6.50
CA GLY A 239 -7.74 12.13 6.88
C GLY A 239 -8.14 11.73 8.31
N TRP A 240 -7.98 10.47 8.68
CA TRP A 240 -8.26 10.00 10.05
C TRP A 240 -7.30 10.57 11.10
N ARG A 241 -6.04 10.79 10.73
CA ARG A 241 -5.11 11.50 11.61
C ARG A 241 -5.57 12.92 11.89
N LEU A 242 -5.94 13.67 10.85
CA LEU A 242 -6.49 15.03 10.99
C LEU A 242 -7.79 15.04 11.80
N ASN A 243 -8.66 14.07 11.62
CA ASN A 243 -9.92 13.94 12.39
C ASN A 243 -9.66 13.76 13.89
N ARG A 244 -8.64 12.99 14.27
CA ARG A 244 -8.26 12.85 15.70
C ARG A 244 -7.75 14.15 16.30
N GLU A 245 -7.09 14.99 15.50
CA GLU A 245 -6.58 16.30 15.92
C GLU A 245 -7.69 17.37 15.93
N ASN A 246 -8.61 17.30 14.98
CA ASN A 246 -9.75 18.19 14.81
C ASN A 246 -10.97 17.46 14.25
N PRO A 247 -12.03 17.21 15.05
CA PRO A 247 -13.23 16.48 14.63
C PRO A 247 -14.00 17.13 13.46
N ASP A 248 -13.79 18.43 13.21
CA ASP A 248 -14.40 19.13 12.07
C ASP A 248 -13.78 18.71 10.72
N ILE A 249 -12.61 18.08 10.74
CA ILE A 249 -11.95 17.55 9.55
C ILE A 249 -12.29 16.07 9.44
N GLN A 250 -12.95 15.67 8.35
CA GLN A 250 -13.42 14.31 8.15
C GLN A 250 -12.85 13.73 6.85
N PHE A 251 -12.52 12.45 6.87
CA PHE A 251 -12.33 11.66 5.66
C PHE A 251 -13.69 11.16 5.18
N ILE A 252 -13.98 11.37 3.90
CA ILE A 252 -15.25 11.03 3.26
C ILE A 252 -14.96 10.12 2.07
N ALA A 253 -15.64 8.97 2.00
CA ALA A 253 -15.69 8.18 0.78
C ALA A 253 -16.52 8.95 -0.27
N PRO A 254 -15.96 9.29 -1.44
CA PRO A 254 -16.67 10.04 -2.46
C PRO A 254 -17.83 9.25 -3.05
N LYS A 255 -18.89 9.96 -3.49
CA LYS A 255 -20.06 9.34 -4.10
C LYS A 255 -19.73 8.49 -5.33
N SER A 256 -18.76 8.91 -6.13
CA SER A 256 -18.27 8.15 -7.29
C SER A 256 -17.42 6.93 -6.92
N GLY A 257 -17.05 6.78 -5.65
CA GLY A 257 -16.26 5.71 -5.07
C GLY A 257 -14.86 6.16 -4.64
N ALA A 258 -14.41 5.68 -3.50
CA ALA A 258 -13.03 5.82 -3.07
C ALA A 258 -12.13 4.90 -3.88
N LEU A 259 -10.86 5.29 -4.08
CA LEU A 259 -9.90 4.49 -4.83
C LEU A 259 -9.13 3.57 -3.88
N GLY A 260 -9.39 2.28 -3.96
CA GLY A 260 -8.73 1.27 -3.11
C GLY A 260 -7.35 0.89 -3.64
N TRP A 261 -6.36 0.99 -2.79
CA TRP A 261 -5.00 0.52 -3.07
C TRP A 261 -4.67 -0.68 -2.19
N LEU A 262 -3.82 -1.56 -2.72
CA LEU A 262 -3.36 -2.76 -2.02
C LEU A 262 -1.88 -2.94 -2.36
N ASP A 263 -1.02 -2.70 -1.38
CA ASP A 263 0.41 -2.88 -1.52
C ASP A 263 0.82 -4.30 -1.18
N THR A 264 1.89 -4.74 -1.78
CA THR A 264 2.23 -6.15 -1.85
C THR A 264 3.63 -6.45 -1.37
N TYR A 265 3.92 -7.72 -1.17
CA TYR A 265 5.27 -8.27 -1.16
C TYR A 265 5.57 -8.83 -2.54
N ALA A 266 6.63 -8.37 -3.18
CA ALA A 266 7.14 -8.91 -4.42
C ALA A 266 8.63 -9.25 -4.27
N LEU A 267 9.07 -10.34 -4.86
CA LEU A 267 10.48 -10.76 -4.81
C LEU A 267 11.21 -10.23 -6.06
N PRO A 268 12.19 -9.32 -5.91
CA PRO A 268 13.00 -8.88 -7.05
C PRO A 268 13.75 -10.04 -7.73
N ALA A 269 13.81 -10.03 -9.06
CA ALA A 269 14.29 -11.15 -9.88
C ALA A 269 15.70 -11.64 -9.55
N ARG A 270 16.57 -10.73 -9.09
CA ARG A 270 17.97 -11.01 -8.70
C ARG A 270 18.25 -10.73 -7.23
N GLY A 271 17.22 -10.75 -6.36
CA GLY A 271 17.39 -10.72 -4.91
C GLY A 271 18.25 -11.90 -4.45
N LYS A 272 19.20 -11.61 -3.56
CA LYS A 272 20.24 -12.60 -3.13
C LYS A 272 19.82 -13.37 -1.88
N ASN A 273 18.93 -12.80 -1.04
CA ASN A 273 18.53 -13.40 0.22
C ASN A 273 17.02 -13.71 0.26
N GLU A 274 16.58 -14.61 -0.65
CA GLU A 274 15.18 -15.02 -0.77
C GLU A 274 14.65 -15.67 0.53
N ALA A 275 15.48 -16.44 1.22
CA ALA A 275 15.10 -17.04 2.51
C ALA A 275 14.74 -15.97 3.55
N ALA A 276 15.53 -14.89 3.63
CA ALA A 276 15.22 -13.76 4.51
C ALA A 276 13.93 -13.03 4.12
N ALA A 277 13.66 -12.90 2.81
CA ALA A 277 12.41 -12.30 2.33
C ALA A 277 11.20 -13.13 2.77
N TYR A 278 11.20 -14.44 2.61
CA TYR A 278 10.12 -15.30 3.10
C TYR A 278 10.01 -15.31 4.62
N ALA A 279 11.14 -15.28 5.35
CA ALA A 279 11.13 -15.16 6.80
C ALA A 279 10.44 -13.86 7.25
N TRP A 280 10.73 -12.73 6.59
CA TRP A 280 10.07 -11.45 6.84
C TRP A 280 8.58 -11.48 6.51
N ILE A 281 8.20 -12.03 5.36
CA ILE A 281 6.79 -12.18 4.96
C ILE A 281 6.03 -12.96 6.06
N ASN A 282 6.53 -14.13 6.46
CA ASN A 282 5.87 -14.95 7.48
C ASN A 282 5.86 -14.32 8.87
N PHE A 283 6.90 -13.55 9.22
CA PHE A 283 6.99 -12.79 10.46
C PHE A 283 5.93 -11.68 10.49
N THR A 284 5.80 -10.91 9.41
CA THR A 284 4.85 -9.81 9.32
C THR A 284 3.40 -10.26 9.09
N LEU A 285 3.17 -11.53 8.74
CA LEU A 285 1.86 -12.16 8.73
C LEU A 285 1.39 -12.64 10.12
N ARG A 286 2.19 -12.48 11.16
CA ARG A 286 1.73 -12.70 12.55
C ARG A 286 0.75 -11.58 12.91
N PRO A 287 -0.43 -11.91 13.51
CA PRO A 287 -1.46 -10.90 13.80
C PRO A 287 -0.96 -9.73 14.67
N ASP A 288 -0.15 -10.03 15.69
CA ASP A 288 0.44 -9.06 16.60
C ASP A 288 1.42 -8.08 15.88
N ILE A 289 2.24 -8.60 15.01
CA ILE A 289 3.19 -7.81 14.20
C ILE A 289 2.43 -7.00 13.14
N ALA A 290 1.50 -7.62 12.46
CA ALA A 290 0.67 -6.99 11.44
C ALA A 290 -0.15 -5.81 11.99
N ALA A 291 -0.71 -5.95 13.20
CA ALA A 291 -1.44 -4.87 13.86
C ALA A 291 -0.53 -3.69 14.22
N ARG A 292 0.73 -3.92 14.62
CA ARG A 292 1.70 -2.85 14.89
C ARG A 292 2.10 -2.11 13.62
N ILE A 293 2.30 -2.84 12.52
CA ILE A 293 2.56 -2.25 11.20
C ILE A 293 1.35 -1.41 10.76
N ALA A 294 0.14 -1.96 10.84
CA ALA A 294 -1.11 -1.26 10.51
C ALA A 294 -1.24 0.06 11.32
N LYS A 295 -0.92 0.02 12.62
CA LYS A 295 -0.90 1.22 13.48
C LYS A 295 0.12 2.26 13.02
N SER A 296 1.34 1.85 12.64
CA SER A 296 2.39 2.74 12.15
C SER A 296 1.98 3.47 10.87
N ILE A 297 1.37 2.75 9.94
CA ILE A 297 0.91 3.28 8.65
C ILE A 297 -0.39 4.09 8.84
N GLY A 298 -1.23 3.71 9.80
CA GLY A 298 -2.58 4.23 9.99
C GLY A 298 -3.61 3.60 9.05
N ASN A 299 -3.34 2.40 8.54
CA ASN A 299 -4.18 1.65 7.59
C ASN A 299 -4.38 0.20 8.07
N PHE A 300 -4.72 -0.71 7.17
CA PHE A 300 -5.05 -2.09 7.49
C PHE A 300 -4.04 -3.07 6.90
N SER A 301 -3.83 -4.19 7.61
CA SER A 301 -3.01 -5.29 7.12
C SER A 301 -3.85 -6.34 6.39
N ALA A 302 -3.22 -7.00 5.42
CA ALA A 302 -3.78 -8.19 4.78
C ALA A 302 -3.63 -9.46 5.64
N ALA A 303 -2.95 -9.39 6.79
CA ALA A 303 -2.82 -10.52 7.70
C ALA A 303 -4.14 -10.79 8.42
N LYS A 304 -4.60 -12.04 8.37
CA LYS A 304 -5.82 -12.50 9.03
C LYS A 304 -5.69 -12.36 10.55
N GLY A 305 -6.71 -11.79 11.19
CA GLY A 305 -6.75 -11.57 12.64
C GLY A 305 -6.01 -10.32 13.12
N ALA A 306 -5.30 -9.59 12.26
CA ALA A 306 -4.70 -8.31 12.61
C ALA A 306 -5.76 -7.24 12.91
N ASP A 307 -6.90 -7.30 12.23
CA ASP A 307 -8.06 -6.41 12.41
C ASP A 307 -8.62 -6.45 13.84
N ALA A 308 -8.67 -7.63 14.46
CA ALA A 308 -9.10 -7.79 15.84
C ALA A 308 -8.17 -7.07 16.85
N LEU A 309 -6.89 -6.95 16.52
CA LEU A 309 -5.86 -6.28 17.30
C LEU A 309 -5.62 -4.83 16.89
N THR A 310 -6.29 -4.36 15.83
CA THR A 310 -6.19 -2.98 15.35
C THR A 310 -6.88 -2.03 16.34
N ASP A 311 -6.34 -0.82 16.46
CA ASP A 311 -6.86 0.26 17.28
C ASP A 311 -8.38 0.44 17.09
N PRO A 312 -9.19 0.36 18.16
CA PRO A 312 -10.64 0.55 18.08
C PRO A 312 -11.05 1.88 17.42
N VAL A 313 -10.26 2.96 17.63
CA VAL A 313 -10.50 4.26 17.01
C VAL A 313 -10.35 4.17 15.49
N LEU A 314 -9.31 3.50 15.00
CA LEU A 314 -9.11 3.28 13.56
C LEU A 314 -10.26 2.47 12.94
N ARG A 315 -10.73 1.43 13.62
CA ARG A 315 -11.89 0.66 13.17
C ARG A 315 -13.16 1.49 13.10
N ALA A 316 -13.42 2.32 14.12
CA ALA A 316 -14.57 3.22 14.14
C ALA A 316 -14.50 4.27 13.01
N GLN A 317 -13.33 4.84 12.76
CA GLN A 317 -13.10 5.80 11.67
C GLN A 317 -13.34 5.14 10.30
N PHE A 318 -12.89 3.90 10.11
CA PHE A 318 -13.16 3.14 8.89
C PHE A 318 -14.67 2.90 8.71
N ALA A 319 -15.36 2.40 9.73
CA ALA A 319 -16.81 2.13 9.66
C ALA A 319 -17.62 3.41 9.36
N ALA A 320 -17.22 4.54 9.94
CA ALA A 320 -17.87 5.84 9.68
C ALA A 320 -17.61 6.34 8.25
N SER A 321 -16.41 6.10 7.70
CA SER A 321 -16.04 6.55 6.34
C SER A 321 -16.60 5.63 5.25
N PHE A 322 -16.81 4.35 5.54
CA PHE A 322 -17.24 3.31 4.62
C PHE A 322 -18.43 2.51 5.20
N PRO A 323 -19.61 3.13 5.34
CA PRO A 323 -20.76 2.46 5.97
C PRO A 323 -21.21 1.21 5.21
N ASP A 324 -21.02 1.16 3.89
CA ASP A 324 -21.27 0.01 3.02
C ASP A 324 -20.06 -0.92 2.86
N GLY A 325 -19.02 -0.74 3.68
CA GLY A 325 -17.76 -1.46 3.59
C GLY A 325 -17.07 -1.21 2.26
N PHE A 326 -16.57 -2.27 1.63
CA PHE A 326 -15.83 -2.15 0.38
C PHE A 326 -16.67 -1.99 -0.90
N LYS A 327 -18.01 -1.96 -0.82
CA LYS A 327 -18.88 -1.85 -2.00
C LYS A 327 -18.67 -0.54 -2.76
N SER A 328 -18.34 0.53 -2.05
CA SER A 328 -18.04 1.84 -2.62
C SER A 328 -16.57 2.05 -3.01
N VAL A 329 -15.72 1.02 -2.88
CA VAL A 329 -14.29 1.11 -3.19
C VAL A 329 -14.01 0.62 -4.60
N ARG A 330 -13.32 1.45 -5.39
CA ARG A 330 -12.84 1.17 -6.75
C ARG A 330 -11.40 0.66 -6.65
N TRP A 331 -11.21 -0.66 -6.65
CA TRP A 331 -9.89 -1.26 -6.58
C TRP A 331 -9.13 -1.11 -7.89
N TYR A 332 -7.86 -0.71 -7.80
CA TYR A 332 -7.00 -0.61 -8.98
C TYR A 332 -6.74 -2.00 -9.58
N PRO A 333 -7.13 -2.23 -10.85
CA PRO A 333 -6.70 -3.41 -11.59
C PRO A 333 -5.27 -3.24 -12.10
N ALA A 334 -4.65 -4.35 -12.52
CA ALA A 334 -3.34 -4.32 -13.19
C ALA A 334 -3.37 -3.37 -14.39
N ILE A 335 -2.33 -2.52 -14.49
CA ILE A 335 -2.21 -1.54 -15.57
C ILE A 335 -1.64 -2.23 -16.81
N PRO A 336 -2.33 -2.22 -17.95
CA PRO A 336 -1.78 -2.68 -19.21
C PRO A 336 -0.57 -1.85 -19.66
N PRO A 337 0.42 -2.46 -20.31
CA PRO A 337 1.58 -1.74 -20.82
C PRO A 337 1.20 -0.54 -21.71
N GLY A 338 1.92 0.55 -21.55
CA GLY A 338 1.77 1.76 -22.37
C GLY A 338 0.63 2.70 -21.98
N LEU A 339 -0.26 2.35 -21.02
CA LEU A 339 -1.28 3.28 -20.54
C LEU A 339 -0.68 4.35 -19.62
N GLU A 340 0.35 4.03 -18.86
CA GLU A 340 1.05 4.99 -17.99
C GLU A 340 1.70 6.14 -18.77
N GLU A 341 2.15 5.90 -20.01
CA GLU A 341 2.67 6.94 -20.88
C GLU A 341 1.58 7.95 -21.29
N ILE A 342 0.34 7.48 -21.50
CA ILE A 342 -0.81 8.34 -21.80
C ILE A 342 -1.10 9.22 -20.58
N GLU A 343 -1.17 8.61 -19.41
CA GLU A 343 -1.40 9.30 -18.13
C GLU A 343 -0.31 10.35 -17.87
N GLY A 344 0.96 9.98 -18.06
CA GLY A 344 2.11 10.87 -17.90
C GLY A 344 2.01 12.13 -18.77
N ARG A 345 1.73 11.99 -20.07
CA ARG A 345 1.54 13.13 -20.96
C ARG A 345 0.41 14.08 -20.52
N VAL A 346 -0.70 13.51 -20.03
CA VAL A 346 -1.83 14.31 -19.53
C VAL A 346 -1.44 15.06 -18.25
N LEU A 347 -0.76 14.39 -17.31
CA LEU A 347 -0.27 15.00 -16.07
C LEU A 347 0.71 16.13 -16.34
N ASP A 348 1.65 15.95 -17.28
CA ASP A 348 2.62 16.99 -17.68
C ASP A 348 1.91 18.20 -18.27
N ARG A 349 0.90 17.99 -19.11
CA ARG A 349 0.09 19.07 -19.66
C ARG A 349 -0.69 19.83 -18.58
N ILE A 350 -1.29 19.13 -17.61
CA ILE A 350 -1.97 19.79 -16.48
C ILE A 350 -0.98 20.62 -15.68
N LYS A 351 0.23 20.09 -15.45
CA LYS A 351 1.29 20.80 -14.73
C LYS A 351 1.71 22.08 -15.47
N ALA A 352 1.90 22.00 -16.78
CA ALA A 352 2.34 23.10 -17.63
C ALA A 352 1.27 24.16 -17.90
N ALA A 353 -0.03 23.85 -17.83
CA ALA A 353 -1.11 24.80 -18.05
C ALA A 353 -1.02 25.97 -17.05
N LYS A 354 -1.30 27.20 -17.54
CA LYS A 354 -1.30 28.44 -16.73
C LYS A 354 -2.62 28.60 -15.96
#